data_972c19ad0aaa691438ad16b6b7992234
#
_entry.id   972c19ad0aaa691438ad16b6b7992234
#
_cell.length_a   1.000
_cell.length_b   1.000
_cell.length_c   1.000
_cell.angle_alpha   90.00
_cell.angle_beta   90.00
_cell.angle_gamma   90.00
#
_symmetry.space_group_name_H-M   'P 1'
#
loop_
_entity.id
_entity.type
_entity.pdbx_description
1 polymer ?
#
loop_
_entity_poly.entity_id
_entity_poly.type
_entity_poly.pdbx_seq_one_letter_code
_entity_poly.pdbx_strand_id
1 'polypeptide(L)'
;MRDLARKTVPALLLAVIVSALAGLMGCGASAPVTEELWAAAMQDAVFSEDIELMELVTLTTGDPHVIWDETGERVLLLTWHDYDDACKPGDQVPSGEGEIWATSLGEMRAWYGEHHKGVTDWDLRFAQLLGVHADEGYTRFTGFWVSPGDVIRPAYLTDVTAQMENGYDKLSEGPYKDWFDQNILWSYFESDYPWTRLGYTYDWSGGASEYGLTEFLVSDSSETEIAFTYTTNEFVLWLEGQLHEN
;
A
#
# COMPACT_ATOMS: atom_id res chain seq x y z
N MET A 1 66.62 -1.81 11.02
CA MET A 1 66.27 -2.58 12.23
C MET A 1 65.38 -1.72 13.10
N ARG A 2 64.10 -1.95 13.05
CA ARG A 2 63.09 -1.67 14.11
C ARG A 2 61.80 -2.31 13.65
N ASP A 3 61.46 -3.41 14.31
CA ASP A 3 60.23 -4.16 14.14
C ASP A 3 59.01 -3.30 14.46
N LEU A 4 58.03 -3.24 13.58
CA LEU A 4 56.66 -2.77 13.87
C LEU A 4 55.78 -3.99 14.09
N ALA A 5 55.56 -4.30 15.36
CA ALA A 5 54.62 -5.32 15.79
C ALA A 5 53.20 -5.00 15.31
N ARG A 6 52.63 -5.92 14.53
CA ARG A 6 51.21 -5.95 14.18
C ARG A 6 50.39 -6.25 15.45
N LYS A 7 49.64 -5.26 15.91
CA LYS A 7 48.58 -5.49 16.92
C LYS A 7 47.35 -6.05 16.19
N THR A 8 47.09 -7.32 16.36
CA THR A 8 45.84 -7.97 16.04
C THR A 8 44.76 -7.48 16.98
N VAL A 9 43.71 -6.88 16.42
CA VAL A 9 42.45 -6.56 17.12
C VAL A 9 41.61 -7.83 17.15
N PRO A 10 41.16 -8.31 18.31
CA PRO A 10 40.26 -9.46 18.35
C PRO A 10 38.86 -9.05 17.85
N ALA A 11 38.34 -9.82 16.89
CA ALA A 11 36.96 -9.74 16.48
C ALA A 11 36.06 -10.10 17.67
N LEU A 12 35.26 -9.13 18.11
CA LEU A 12 34.25 -9.37 19.12
C LEU A 12 33.06 -10.06 18.38
N LEU A 13 32.96 -11.37 18.58
CA LEU A 13 31.79 -12.15 18.17
C LEU A 13 30.64 -11.73 19.08
N LEU A 14 29.69 -10.96 18.57
CA LEU A 14 28.42 -10.71 19.23
C LEU A 14 27.55 -11.97 19.07
N ALA A 15 27.66 -12.87 20.03
CA ALA A 15 26.77 -14.02 20.13
C ALA A 15 25.37 -13.52 20.58
N VAL A 16 24.42 -13.45 19.70
CA VAL A 16 23.02 -13.30 20.06
C VAL A 16 22.60 -14.60 20.74
N ILE A 17 22.46 -14.56 22.05
CA ILE A 17 21.91 -15.65 22.84
C ILE A 17 20.41 -15.67 22.63
N VAL A 18 19.94 -16.52 21.72
CA VAL A 18 18.53 -16.92 21.68
C VAL A 18 18.30 -17.84 22.89
N SER A 19 17.81 -17.26 23.97
CA SER A 19 17.38 -18.02 25.13
C SER A 19 16.04 -18.68 24.82
N ALA A 20 16.07 -19.93 24.36
CA ALA A 20 14.91 -20.79 24.35
C ALA A 20 14.52 -21.12 25.80
N LEU A 21 13.60 -20.37 26.38
CA LEU A 21 12.85 -20.80 27.56
C LEU A 21 11.68 -21.68 27.11
N ALA A 22 11.91 -22.98 27.09
CA ALA A 22 10.83 -23.95 27.12
C ALA A 22 10.27 -23.98 28.56
N GLY A 23 9.25 -23.18 28.81
CA GLY A 23 8.44 -23.20 30.03
C GLY A 23 7.01 -23.53 29.68
N LEU A 24 6.57 -24.74 30.03
CA LEU A 24 5.19 -25.17 30.06
C LEU A 24 4.34 -24.18 30.86
N MET A 25 3.32 -23.60 30.21
CA MET A 25 1.94 -23.47 30.70
C MET A 25 1.16 -22.71 29.64
N GLY A 26 0.02 -23.25 29.24
CA GLY A 26 -0.89 -22.65 28.25
C GLY A 26 -1.35 -21.26 28.69
N CYS A 27 -0.67 -20.26 28.22
CA CYS A 27 -1.20 -18.94 27.98
C CYS A 27 -1.50 -18.88 26.50
N GLY A 28 -2.77 -18.75 26.15
CA GLY A 28 -3.14 -18.38 24.79
C GLY A 28 -2.31 -17.16 24.39
N ALA A 29 -1.52 -17.27 23.34
CA ALA A 29 -0.85 -16.11 22.77
C ALA A 29 -1.97 -15.10 22.48
N SER A 30 -1.99 -13.97 23.19
CA SER A 30 -2.84 -12.84 22.79
C SER A 30 -2.42 -12.46 21.38
N ALA A 31 -3.41 -12.17 20.52
CA ALA A 31 -3.12 -11.58 19.22
C ALA A 31 -2.16 -10.40 19.41
N PRO A 32 -1.17 -10.22 18.51
CA PRO A 32 -0.28 -9.07 18.59
C PRO A 32 -1.11 -7.79 18.69
N VAL A 33 -0.67 -6.86 19.53
CA VAL A 33 -1.34 -5.57 19.66
C VAL A 33 -1.17 -4.83 18.33
N THR A 34 -2.15 -4.07 17.90
CA THR A 34 -2.16 -3.29 16.63
C THR A 34 -0.86 -2.52 16.42
N GLU A 35 -0.34 -1.89 17.47
CA GLU A 35 0.93 -1.16 17.46
C GLU A 35 2.16 -2.06 17.18
N GLU A 36 2.15 -3.30 17.67
CA GLU A 36 3.26 -4.24 17.40
C GLU A 36 3.26 -4.69 15.94
N LEU A 37 2.07 -4.89 15.35
CA LEU A 37 1.93 -5.23 13.93
C LEU A 37 2.36 -4.07 13.04
N TRP A 38 1.95 -2.85 13.39
CA TRP A 38 2.37 -1.65 12.68
C TRP A 38 3.88 -1.46 12.72
N ALA A 39 4.47 -1.54 13.91
CA ALA A 39 5.92 -1.40 14.07
C ALA A 39 6.70 -2.47 13.29
N ALA A 40 6.18 -3.70 13.21
CA ALA A 40 6.77 -4.77 12.41
C ALA A 40 6.72 -4.45 10.91
N ALA A 41 5.57 -3.99 10.40
CA ALA A 41 5.40 -3.56 9.02
C ALA A 41 6.35 -2.42 8.64
N MET A 42 6.50 -1.44 9.52
CA MET A 42 7.44 -0.33 9.32
C MET A 42 8.90 -0.79 9.23
N GLN A 43 9.29 -1.78 10.00
CA GLN A 43 10.66 -2.31 9.96
C GLN A 43 10.91 -3.15 8.70
N ASP A 44 9.92 -3.93 8.30
CA ASP A 44 9.98 -4.82 7.16
C ASP A 44 10.01 -4.04 5.84
N ALA A 45 9.09 -3.09 5.65
CA ALA A 45 8.99 -2.28 4.44
C ALA A 45 10.25 -1.45 4.10
N VAL A 46 11.18 -1.27 5.05
CA VAL A 46 12.47 -0.58 4.77
C VAL A 46 13.32 -1.36 3.77
N PHE A 47 13.16 -2.67 3.71
CA PHE A 47 13.94 -3.55 2.82
C PHE A 47 12.98 -4.25 1.85
N SER A 48 13.09 -3.94 0.57
CA SER A 48 12.38 -4.67 -0.48
C SER A 48 13.18 -5.88 -0.94
N GLU A 49 12.55 -7.04 -1.04
CA GLU A 49 13.16 -8.30 -1.42
C GLU A 49 12.54 -8.86 -2.72
N ASP A 50 13.31 -9.62 -3.51
CA ASP A 50 12.81 -10.19 -4.77
C ASP A 50 11.69 -11.22 -4.54
N ILE A 51 11.64 -11.84 -3.36
CA ILE A 51 10.59 -12.80 -3.01
C ILE A 51 9.24 -12.13 -2.69
N GLU A 52 9.24 -10.82 -2.51
CA GLU A 52 8.06 -9.97 -2.26
C GLU A 52 7.45 -9.43 -3.55
N LEU A 53 8.05 -9.74 -4.71
CA LEU A 53 7.46 -9.39 -5.99
C LEU A 53 6.17 -10.16 -6.21
N MET A 54 5.06 -9.43 -6.32
CA MET A 54 3.72 -9.96 -6.49
C MET A 54 3.17 -9.61 -7.87
N GLU A 55 2.17 -10.37 -8.33
CA GLU A 55 1.43 -10.03 -9.55
C GLU A 55 0.58 -8.79 -9.27
N LEU A 56 0.85 -7.72 -10.00
CA LEU A 56 0.17 -6.43 -9.85
C LEU A 56 -0.91 -6.26 -10.91
N VAL A 57 -1.96 -5.54 -10.55
CA VAL A 57 -2.94 -5.04 -11.53
C VAL A 57 -2.25 -4.13 -12.53
N THR A 58 -2.47 -4.40 -13.81
CA THR A 58 -1.94 -3.58 -14.90
C THR A 58 -3.06 -2.78 -15.55
N LEU A 59 -2.89 -1.48 -15.78
CA LEU A 59 -3.90 -0.64 -16.41
C LEU A 59 -4.01 -0.93 -17.92
N THR A 60 -4.37 -2.18 -18.23
CA THR A 60 -4.56 -2.70 -19.59
C THR A 60 -5.99 -3.25 -19.74
N THR A 61 -6.49 -3.28 -20.95
CA THR A 61 -7.83 -3.82 -21.24
C THR A 61 -7.97 -5.32 -21.02
N GLY A 62 -6.83 -6.02 -20.83
CA GLY A 62 -6.81 -7.47 -20.58
C GLY A 62 -6.84 -7.83 -19.08
N ASP A 63 -6.64 -6.86 -18.19
CA ASP A 63 -6.63 -7.11 -16.75
C ASP A 63 -8.08 -7.11 -16.21
N PRO A 64 -8.52 -8.21 -15.57
CA PRO A 64 -9.91 -8.34 -15.09
C PRO A 64 -10.24 -7.43 -13.91
N HIS A 65 -9.23 -6.88 -13.26
CA HIS A 65 -9.39 -5.99 -12.11
C HIS A 65 -9.45 -4.51 -12.49
N VAL A 66 -9.35 -4.17 -13.78
CA VAL A 66 -9.46 -2.79 -14.24
C VAL A 66 -10.87 -2.53 -14.79
N ILE A 67 -11.53 -1.54 -14.23
CA ILE A 67 -12.83 -1.08 -14.68
C ILE A 67 -12.62 0.14 -15.58
N TRP A 68 -13.02 -0.01 -16.85
CA TRP A 68 -12.96 1.05 -17.85
C TRP A 68 -14.30 1.77 -17.96
N ASP A 69 -14.27 3.06 -18.29
CA ASP A 69 -15.48 3.78 -18.65
C ASP A 69 -16.05 3.30 -20.01
N GLU A 70 -17.24 3.78 -20.38
CA GLU A 70 -17.91 3.38 -21.62
C GLU A 70 -17.11 3.70 -22.89
N THR A 71 -16.19 4.67 -22.82
CA THR A 71 -15.34 5.05 -23.96
C THR A 71 -14.07 4.21 -24.04
N GLY A 72 -13.67 3.56 -22.94
CA GLY A 72 -12.40 2.84 -22.81
C GLY A 72 -11.18 3.77 -22.68
N GLU A 73 -11.39 5.03 -22.31
CA GLU A 73 -10.34 6.03 -22.20
C GLU A 73 -9.91 6.30 -20.76
N ARG A 74 -10.77 6.01 -19.77
CA ARG A 74 -10.53 6.25 -18.36
C ARG A 74 -10.71 4.97 -17.54
N VAL A 75 -9.94 4.86 -16.45
CA VAL A 75 -10.02 3.78 -15.47
C VAL A 75 -10.63 4.29 -14.18
N LEU A 76 -11.34 3.41 -13.47
CA LEU A 76 -11.94 3.70 -12.18
C LEU A 76 -10.97 3.29 -11.07
N LEU A 77 -10.40 4.28 -10.40
CA LEU A 77 -9.56 4.11 -9.21
C LEU A 77 -10.32 4.47 -7.95
N LEU A 78 -9.77 4.06 -6.81
CA LEU A 78 -10.36 4.18 -5.49
C LEU A 78 -9.33 4.77 -4.54
N THR A 79 -9.71 5.82 -3.77
CA THR A 79 -8.92 6.37 -2.67
C THR A 79 -9.71 6.34 -1.37
N TRP A 80 -9.01 6.19 -0.24
CA TRP A 80 -9.59 6.23 1.10
C TRP A 80 -9.05 7.44 1.85
N HIS A 81 -9.91 8.24 2.48
CA HIS A 81 -9.58 9.54 3.03
C HIS A 81 -10.55 10.00 4.14
N ASP A 82 -10.28 11.13 4.76
CA ASP A 82 -11.10 11.76 5.82
C ASP A 82 -11.86 13.03 5.38
N TYR A 83 -11.75 13.45 4.10
CA TYR A 83 -12.38 14.67 3.61
C TYR A 83 -13.91 14.63 3.73
N ASP A 84 -14.46 15.51 4.55
CA ASP A 84 -15.91 15.67 4.70
C ASP A 84 -16.50 16.47 3.51
N ASP A 85 -17.56 15.92 2.90
CA ASP A 85 -18.43 16.58 1.90
C ASP A 85 -17.78 17.22 0.66
N ALA A 86 -16.46 17.11 0.50
CA ALA A 86 -15.73 17.73 -0.60
C ALA A 86 -15.83 16.96 -1.92
N CYS A 87 -16.18 15.66 -1.85
CA CYS A 87 -16.14 14.75 -3.00
C CYS A 87 -17.56 14.38 -3.46
N LYS A 88 -18.10 15.08 -4.46
CA LYS A 88 -19.43 14.79 -5.01
C LYS A 88 -19.31 14.19 -6.41
N PRO A 89 -20.20 13.24 -6.79
CA PRO A 89 -20.21 12.70 -8.13
C PRO A 89 -20.29 13.80 -9.20
N GLY A 90 -19.41 13.72 -10.20
CA GLY A 90 -19.27 14.70 -11.27
C GLY A 90 -18.30 15.85 -10.98
N ASP A 91 -17.88 16.02 -9.73
CA ASP A 91 -16.81 16.98 -9.39
C ASP A 91 -15.42 16.35 -9.65
N GLN A 92 -14.38 17.17 -9.63
CA GLN A 92 -13.01 16.68 -9.61
C GLN A 92 -12.60 16.31 -8.19
N VAL A 93 -11.68 15.35 -8.05
CA VAL A 93 -11.06 15.09 -6.75
C VAL A 93 -10.27 16.33 -6.34
N PRO A 94 -10.42 16.83 -5.11
CA PRO A 94 -9.67 17.99 -4.65
C PRO A 94 -8.16 17.79 -4.78
N SER A 95 -7.50 18.66 -5.53
CA SER A 95 -6.06 18.57 -5.88
C SER A 95 -5.19 19.54 -5.07
N GLY A 96 -5.68 20.03 -3.95
CA GLY A 96 -4.95 21.06 -3.15
C GLY A 96 -3.88 20.52 -2.20
N GLU A 97 -3.75 19.20 -2.07
CA GLU A 97 -2.94 18.57 -1.01
C GLU A 97 -1.87 17.59 -1.55
N GLY A 98 -1.59 17.63 -2.85
CA GLY A 98 -0.59 16.79 -3.49
C GLY A 98 -1.19 15.68 -4.35
N GLU A 99 -0.40 14.66 -4.63
CA GLU A 99 -0.78 13.50 -5.43
C GLU A 99 -1.85 12.66 -4.72
N ILE A 100 -2.70 12.00 -5.53
CA ILE A 100 -3.73 11.09 -5.01
C ILE A 100 -3.19 9.66 -5.02
N TRP A 101 -3.04 9.07 -3.83
CA TRP A 101 -2.75 7.66 -3.67
C TRP A 101 -4.04 6.85 -3.84
N ALA A 102 -4.00 5.84 -4.70
CA ALA A 102 -5.19 5.10 -5.10
C ALA A 102 -4.90 3.62 -5.38
N THR A 103 -5.97 2.82 -5.39
CA THR A 103 -5.95 1.41 -5.75
C THR A 103 -6.99 1.13 -6.85
N SER A 104 -6.99 -0.08 -7.43
CA SER A 104 -8.04 -0.47 -8.36
C SER A 104 -9.32 -0.88 -7.62
N LEU A 105 -10.46 -0.33 -8.03
CA LEU A 105 -11.76 -0.76 -7.48
C LEU A 105 -12.07 -2.23 -7.78
N GLY A 106 -11.66 -2.74 -8.95
CA GLY A 106 -11.87 -4.15 -9.31
C GLY A 106 -11.07 -5.10 -8.43
N GLU A 107 -9.81 -4.75 -8.10
CA GLU A 107 -8.99 -5.52 -7.19
C GLU A 107 -9.55 -5.48 -5.74
N MET A 108 -9.98 -4.32 -5.26
CA MET A 108 -10.67 -4.18 -3.98
C MET A 108 -11.91 -5.08 -3.89
N ARG A 109 -12.73 -5.14 -4.96
CA ARG A 109 -13.91 -6.04 -5.01
C ARG A 109 -13.51 -7.51 -4.95
N ALA A 110 -12.48 -7.90 -5.68
CA ALA A 110 -11.97 -9.29 -5.66
C ALA A 110 -11.46 -9.65 -4.26
N TRP A 111 -10.62 -8.79 -3.69
CA TRP A 111 -10.11 -8.97 -2.34
C TRP A 111 -11.25 -9.07 -1.30
N TYR A 112 -12.24 -8.18 -1.36
CA TYR A 112 -13.39 -8.22 -0.45
C TYR A 112 -14.14 -9.55 -0.55
N GLY A 113 -14.37 -10.04 -1.76
CA GLY A 113 -15.04 -11.34 -2.00
C GLY A 113 -14.39 -12.51 -1.26
N GLU A 114 -13.08 -12.49 -1.14
CA GLU A 114 -12.30 -13.55 -0.50
C GLU A 114 -12.13 -13.35 1.02
N HIS A 115 -12.07 -12.11 1.51
CA HIS A 115 -11.60 -11.78 2.85
C HIS A 115 -12.65 -11.17 3.79
N HIS A 116 -13.89 -10.93 3.33
CA HIS A 116 -14.93 -10.25 4.12
C HIS A 116 -15.40 -11.04 5.36
N LYS A 117 -15.26 -12.38 5.33
CA LYS A 117 -15.84 -13.23 6.38
C LYS A 117 -15.13 -13.07 7.71
N GLY A 118 -15.91 -12.71 8.74
CA GLY A 118 -15.40 -12.61 10.11
C GLY A 118 -14.77 -11.27 10.45
N VAL A 119 -14.70 -10.34 9.52
CA VAL A 119 -14.29 -8.95 9.80
C VAL A 119 -15.38 -8.28 10.63
N THR A 120 -14.99 -7.70 11.76
CA THR A 120 -15.89 -7.01 12.69
C THR A 120 -15.60 -5.52 12.81
N ASP A 121 -14.42 -5.09 12.37
CA ASP A 121 -13.96 -3.71 12.34
C ASP A 121 -13.41 -3.41 10.95
N TRP A 122 -14.20 -2.75 10.12
CA TRP A 122 -13.84 -2.45 8.75
C TRP A 122 -12.92 -1.25 8.62
N ASP A 123 -12.98 -0.28 9.53
CA ASP A 123 -12.06 0.84 9.50
C ASP A 123 -10.64 0.35 9.79
N LEU A 124 -10.45 -0.47 10.82
CA LEU A 124 -9.16 -1.11 11.10
C LEU A 124 -8.71 -2.02 9.94
N ARG A 125 -9.62 -2.83 9.39
CA ARG A 125 -9.23 -3.79 8.33
C ARG A 125 -8.79 -3.09 7.03
N PHE A 126 -9.46 -2.00 6.66
CA PHE A 126 -9.03 -1.20 5.51
C PHE A 126 -7.74 -0.42 5.80
N ALA A 127 -7.55 0.07 7.01
CA ALA A 127 -6.27 0.66 7.42
C ALA A 127 -5.12 -0.36 7.24
N GLN A 128 -5.33 -1.59 7.72
CA GLN A 128 -4.37 -2.69 7.55
C GLN A 128 -4.07 -2.98 6.08
N LEU A 129 -5.11 -3.17 5.27
CA LEU A 129 -5.00 -3.52 3.85
C LEU A 129 -4.28 -2.44 3.03
N LEU A 130 -4.54 -1.18 3.35
CA LEU A 130 -4.06 -0.04 2.56
C LEU A 130 -2.76 0.58 3.10
N GLY A 131 -2.11 -0.06 4.10
CA GLY A 131 -0.87 0.44 4.66
C GLY A 131 -1.01 1.78 5.38
N VAL A 132 -2.19 2.05 5.96
CA VAL A 132 -2.52 3.28 6.68
C VAL A 132 -2.53 2.99 8.18
N HIS A 133 -2.01 3.93 9.00
CA HIS A 133 -2.08 3.78 10.45
C HIS A 133 -3.53 3.87 10.95
N ALA A 134 -3.89 3.08 11.97
CA ALA A 134 -5.26 3.02 12.46
C ALA A 134 -5.79 4.37 13.00
N ASP A 135 -4.90 5.25 13.45
CA ASP A 135 -5.25 6.55 14.03
C ASP A 135 -5.44 7.67 12.99
N GLU A 136 -5.20 7.41 11.68
CA GLU A 136 -5.41 8.43 10.62
C GLU A 136 -6.87 8.86 10.49
N GLY A 137 -7.80 8.01 10.94
CA GLY A 137 -9.21 8.37 11.01
C GLY A 137 -9.90 8.48 9.65
N TYR A 138 -9.39 7.82 8.63
CA TYR A 138 -10.03 7.77 7.31
C TYR A 138 -11.38 7.07 7.40
N THR A 139 -12.38 7.65 6.78
CA THR A 139 -13.77 7.19 6.92
C THR A 139 -14.55 7.15 5.61
N ARG A 140 -13.93 7.53 4.48
CA ARG A 140 -14.61 7.67 3.20
C ARG A 140 -13.81 7.06 2.06
N PHE A 141 -14.51 6.33 1.20
CA PHE A 141 -14.00 5.87 -0.08
C PHE A 141 -14.57 6.71 -1.21
N THR A 142 -13.69 7.24 -2.05
CA THR A 142 -14.06 7.93 -3.28
C THR A 142 -13.55 7.15 -4.48
N GLY A 143 -14.48 6.71 -5.34
CA GLY A 143 -14.18 6.17 -6.65
C GLY A 143 -14.15 7.29 -7.68
N PHE A 144 -13.13 7.35 -8.52
CA PHE A 144 -12.97 8.40 -9.52
C PHE A 144 -12.40 7.88 -10.84
N TRP A 145 -12.83 8.50 -11.92
CA TRP A 145 -12.32 8.24 -13.26
C TRP A 145 -11.09 9.10 -13.54
N VAL A 146 -10.08 8.48 -14.15
CA VAL A 146 -8.85 9.15 -14.56
C VAL A 146 -8.28 8.49 -15.81
N SER A 147 -7.59 9.26 -16.66
CA SER A 147 -6.83 8.72 -17.78
C SER A 147 -5.63 7.90 -17.31
N PRO A 148 -5.37 6.68 -17.81
CA PRO A 148 -4.16 5.92 -17.44
C PRO A 148 -2.86 6.67 -17.73
N GLY A 149 -2.86 7.63 -18.66
CA GLY A 149 -1.71 8.47 -18.97
C GLY A 149 -1.31 9.42 -17.85
N ASP A 150 -2.22 9.68 -16.90
CA ASP A 150 -2.01 10.55 -15.74
C ASP A 150 -1.70 9.75 -14.46
N VAL A 151 -1.53 8.44 -14.60
CA VAL A 151 -1.30 7.52 -13.48
C VAL A 151 0.10 6.91 -13.59
N ILE A 152 0.82 6.89 -12.49
CA ILE A 152 2.08 6.16 -12.36
C ILE A 152 1.99 5.15 -11.22
N ARG A 153 2.91 4.21 -11.18
CA ARG A 153 3.11 3.34 -10.02
C ARG A 153 4.16 3.99 -9.12
N PRO A 154 3.87 4.25 -7.85
CA PRO A 154 4.84 4.83 -6.91
C PRO A 154 5.83 3.75 -6.44
N ALA A 155 6.71 3.30 -7.33
CA ALA A 155 7.58 2.16 -7.11
C ALA A 155 8.85 2.24 -7.97
N TYR A 156 9.73 1.22 -7.93
CA TYR A 156 10.95 1.17 -8.75
C TYR A 156 10.68 1.27 -10.25
N LEU A 157 9.54 0.74 -10.73
CA LEU A 157 9.04 0.93 -12.09
C LEU A 157 7.73 1.69 -12.06
N THR A 158 7.67 2.82 -12.75
CA THR A 158 6.48 3.69 -12.83
C THR A 158 5.44 3.22 -13.84
N ASP A 159 5.80 2.30 -14.73
CA ASP A 159 4.93 1.83 -15.80
C ASP A 159 3.76 1.01 -15.22
N VAL A 160 2.56 1.56 -15.35
CA VAL A 160 1.32 0.94 -14.85
C VAL A 160 0.85 -0.23 -15.71
N THR A 161 1.49 -0.49 -16.85
CA THR A 161 1.15 -1.59 -17.77
C THR A 161 2.08 -2.79 -17.65
N ALA A 162 3.15 -2.67 -16.85
CA ALA A 162 4.17 -3.70 -16.63
C ALA A 162 4.10 -4.29 -15.23
N GLN A 163 4.65 -5.48 -15.06
CA GLN A 163 4.89 -6.06 -13.75
C GLN A 163 6.13 -5.44 -13.09
N MET A 164 6.23 -5.51 -11.78
CA MET A 164 7.32 -4.88 -11.01
C MET A 164 8.64 -5.65 -11.15
N GLU A 165 9.73 -4.90 -11.15
CA GLU A 165 11.08 -5.39 -10.93
C GLU A 165 11.68 -4.68 -9.72
N ASN A 166 12.27 -5.42 -8.78
CA ASN A 166 12.90 -4.84 -7.62
C ASN A 166 14.28 -4.27 -7.96
N GLY A 167 14.61 -3.12 -7.43
CA GLY A 167 15.94 -2.56 -7.48
C GLY A 167 16.02 -1.07 -7.80
N TYR A 168 16.83 -0.38 -7.03
CA TYR A 168 17.06 1.06 -7.19
C TYR A 168 17.70 1.42 -8.55
N ASP A 169 18.39 0.49 -9.20
CA ASP A 169 18.95 0.62 -10.55
C ASP A 169 17.88 0.66 -11.65
N LYS A 170 16.63 0.35 -11.33
CA LYS A 170 15.48 0.49 -12.24
C LYS A 170 14.97 1.92 -12.35
N LEU A 171 15.28 2.77 -11.39
CA LEU A 171 14.91 4.18 -11.41
C LEU A 171 15.73 4.93 -12.47
N SER A 172 15.03 5.61 -13.36
CA SER A 172 15.67 6.53 -14.31
C SER A 172 15.98 7.85 -13.64
N GLU A 173 17.15 8.43 -13.96
CA GLU A 173 17.50 9.79 -13.49
C GLU A 173 16.44 10.82 -13.94
N GLY A 174 16.05 11.71 -13.03
CA GLY A 174 15.09 12.76 -13.31
C GLY A 174 14.15 13.07 -12.15
N PRO A 175 13.13 13.91 -12.35
CA PRO A 175 12.25 14.40 -11.28
C PRO A 175 11.57 13.30 -10.47
N TYR A 176 11.22 12.17 -11.10
CA TYR A 176 10.62 11.05 -10.38
C TYR A 176 11.59 10.41 -9.39
N LYS A 177 12.86 10.25 -9.77
CA LYS A 177 13.88 9.72 -8.85
C LYS A 177 14.10 10.66 -7.67
N ASP A 178 14.10 11.96 -7.89
CA ASP A 178 14.23 12.95 -6.81
C ASP A 178 13.02 12.87 -5.86
N TRP A 179 11.80 12.72 -6.40
CA TRP A 179 10.59 12.48 -5.63
C TRP A 179 10.67 11.16 -4.85
N PHE A 180 11.11 10.07 -5.49
CA PHE A 180 11.24 8.75 -4.88
C PHE A 180 12.21 8.77 -3.68
N ASP A 181 13.37 9.42 -3.84
CA ASP A 181 14.36 9.58 -2.78
C ASP A 181 13.81 10.40 -1.59
N GLN A 182 13.03 11.44 -1.88
CA GLN A 182 12.35 12.23 -0.85
C GLN A 182 11.25 11.42 -0.16
N ASN A 183 10.48 10.65 -0.92
CA ASN A 183 9.42 9.81 -0.37
C ASN A 183 9.96 8.69 0.53
N ILE A 184 11.16 8.15 0.27
CA ILE A 184 11.86 7.26 1.20
C ILE A 184 12.07 7.94 2.56
N LEU A 185 12.60 9.16 2.55
CA LEU A 185 12.85 9.91 3.78
C LEU A 185 11.54 10.22 4.52
N TRP A 186 10.54 10.65 3.78
CA TRP A 186 9.23 10.99 4.33
C TRP A 186 8.54 9.75 4.91
N SER A 187 8.44 8.65 4.15
CA SER A 187 7.72 7.46 4.58
C SER A 187 8.35 6.78 5.79
N TYR A 188 9.67 6.64 5.84
CA TYR A 188 10.30 5.84 6.90
C TYR A 188 10.85 6.63 8.08
N PHE A 189 10.96 7.96 7.98
CA PHE A 189 11.59 8.77 9.03
C PHE A 189 10.75 9.96 9.51
N GLU A 190 9.74 10.39 8.77
CA GLU A 190 8.95 11.57 9.11
C GLU A 190 7.48 11.25 9.37
N SER A 191 6.87 10.33 8.61
CA SER A 191 5.42 10.06 8.66
C SER A 191 5.07 8.61 8.96
N ASP A 192 6.05 7.71 9.08
CA ASP A 192 5.87 6.31 9.47
C ASP A 192 4.85 5.56 8.58
N TYR A 193 5.05 5.55 7.24
CA TYR A 193 4.26 4.73 6.32
C TYR A 193 5.07 3.52 5.83
N PRO A 194 4.52 2.29 5.84
CA PRO A 194 5.19 1.08 5.36
C PRO A 194 5.12 0.99 3.83
N TRP A 195 5.76 1.94 3.14
CA TRP A 195 5.79 1.99 1.68
C TRP A 195 6.69 0.88 1.11
N THR A 196 6.11 -0.05 0.36
CA THR A 196 6.84 -1.23 -0.15
C THR A 196 7.85 -0.90 -1.25
N ARG A 197 7.61 0.17 -2.02
CA ARG A 197 8.32 0.51 -3.27
C ARG A 197 8.18 -0.57 -4.36
N LEU A 198 7.37 -1.58 -4.11
CA LEU A 198 7.09 -2.70 -5.00
C LEU A 198 5.74 -2.57 -5.73
N GLY A 199 5.03 -1.44 -5.54
CA GLY A 199 3.82 -1.12 -6.27
C GLY A 199 2.55 -1.69 -5.68
N TYR A 200 2.56 -2.05 -4.42
CA TYR A 200 1.39 -2.46 -3.64
C TYR A 200 1.42 -1.87 -2.22
N THR A 201 0.25 -1.73 -1.61
CA THR A 201 0.09 -1.31 -0.23
C THR A 201 0.49 -2.44 0.72
N TYR A 202 1.12 -2.12 1.84
CA TYR A 202 1.51 -3.11 2.84
C TYR A 202 0.31 -3.52 3.71
N ASP A 203 -0.14 -4.78 3.64
CA ASP A 203 -1.16 -5.33 4.54
C ASP A 203 -0.54 -5.73 5.89
N TRP A 204 -0.65 -4.85 6.89
CA TRP A 204 -0.07 -5.06 8.21
C TRP A 204 -0.97 -5.82 9.20
N SER A 205 -1.95 -6.57 8.72
CA SER A 205 -2.83 -7.38 9.59
C SER A 205 -2.13 -8.56 10.28
N GLY A 206 -0.88 -8.85 9.93
CA GLY A 206 -0.14 -10.00 10.42
C GLY A 206 -0.59 -11.32 9.81
N GLY A 207 -1.16 -11.27 8.61
CA GLY A 207 -1.56 -12.43 7.81
C GLY A 207 -0.37 -13.21 7.22
N ALA A 208 -0.66 -14.11 6.29
CA ALA A 208 0.36 -14.92 5.62
C ALA A 208 1.14 -14.16 4.52
N SER A 209 0.66 -13.00 4.13
CA SER A 209 1.25 -12.14 3.10
C SER A 209 1.10 -10.69 3.54
N GLU A 210 2.09 -9.88 3.22
CA GLU A 210 2.09 -8.43 3.36
C GLU A 210 1.45 -7.72 2.16
N TYR A 211 1.13 -8.46 1.10
CA TYR A 211 0.49 -7.91 -0.09
C TYR A 211 -0.91 -7.40 0.24
N GLY A 212 -1.10 -6.10 0.08
CA GLY A 212 -2.39 -5.45 0.18
C GLY A 212 -3.09 -5.37 -1.18
N LEU A 213 -3.07 -4.19 -1.80
CA LEU A 213 -3.61 -3.95 -3.15
C LEU A 213 -2.58 -3.23 -4.00
N THR A 214 -2.68 -3.39 -5.31
CA THR A 214 -1.87 -2.62 -6.25
C THR A 214 -2.07 -1.12 -6.03
N GLU A 215 -0.98 -0.40 -5.92
CA GLU A 215 -0.94 1.02 -5.59
C GLU A 215 -0.62 1.87 -6.81
N PHE A 216 -1.35 2.96 -6.96
CA PHE A 216 -1.22 3.94 -8.02
C PHE A 216 -1.09 5.33 -7.44
N LEU A 217 -0.39 6.20 -8.17
CA LEU A 217 -0.23 7.61 -7.85
C LEU A 217 -0.75 8.44 -9.02
N VAL A 218 -1.70 9.33 -8.73
CA VAL A 218 -2.30 10.24 -9.70
C VAL A 218 -1.78 11.65 -9.41
N SER A 219 -1.27 12.32 -10.43
CA SER A 219 -0.77 13.69 -10.29
C SER A 219 -1.88 14.65 -9.83
N ASP A 220 -1.55 15.60 -8.99
CA ASP A 220 -2.44 16.67 -8.53
C ASP A 220 -3.02 17.54 -9.66
N SER A 221 -2.36 17.56 -10.81
CA SER A 221 -2.80 18.31 -12.01
C SER A 221 -3.69 17.50 -12.95
N SER A 222 -3.97 16.24 -12.64
CA SER A 222 -4.73 15.34 -13.51
C SER A 222 -6.22 15.71 -13.55
N GLU A 223 -6.83 15.56 -14.71
CA GLU A 223 -8.28 15.63 -14.83
C GLU A 223 -8.91 14.35 -14.27
N THR A 224 -9.69 14.50 -13.20
CA THR A 224 -10.42 13.42 -12.55
C THR A 224 -11.91 13.71 -12.54
N GLU A 225 -12.73 12.68 -12.42
CA GLU A 225 -14.18 12.83 -12.24
C GLU A 225 -14.67 11.85 -11.16
N ILE A 226 -15.20 12.36 -10.08
CA ILE A 226 -15.74 11.54 -9.00
C ILE A 226 -16.96 10.76 -9.48
N ALA A 227 -16.88 9.44 -9.40
CA ALA A 227 -17.97 8.53 -9.73
C ALA A 227 -18.91 8.33 -8.53
N PHE A 228 -18.34 8.19 -7.33
CA PHE A 228 -19.08 8.05 -6.07
C PHE A 228 -18.20 8.40 -4.88
N THR A 229 -18.86 8.72 -3.77
CA THR A 229 -18.21 8.77 -2.45
C THR A 229 -19.12 8.11 -1.43
N TYR A 230 -18.58 7.19 -0.65
CA TYR A 230 -19.26 6.44 0.40
C TYR A 230 -18.50 6.56 1.71
N THR A 231 -19.20 6.56 2.84
CA THR A 231 -18.57 6.25 4.11
C THR A 231 -18.06 4.79 4.10
N THR A 232 -17.12 4.45 4.98
CA THR A 232 -16.63 3.06 5.09
C THR A 232 -17.78 2.06 5.20
N ASN A 233 -18.79 2.33 6.02
CA ASN A 233 -19.94 1.44 6.19
C ASN A 233 -20.80 1.32 4.92
N GLU A 234 -21.06 2.44 4.23
CA GLU A 234 -21.80 2.43 2.96
C GLU A 234 -21.02 1.69 1.87
N PHE A 235 -19.71 1.83 1.84
CA PHE A 235 -18.85 1.13 0.90
C PHE A 235 -18.86 -0.38 1.13
N VAL A 236 -18.80 -0.83 2.40
CA VAL A 236 -18.96 -2.25 2.76
C VAL A 236 -20.31 -2.79 2.30
N LEU A 237 -21.40 -2.08 2.56
CA LEU A 237 -22.74 -2.48 2.10
C LEU A 237 -22.83 -2.56 0.57
N TRP A 238 -22.19 -1.62 -0.12
CA TRP A 238 -22.11 -1.64 -1.57
C TRP A 238 -21.32 -2.86 -2.07
N LEU A 239 -20.15 -3.16 -1.47
CA LEU A 239 -19.34 -4.34 -1.79
C LEU A 239 -20.11 -5.65 -1.56
N GLU A 240 -20.87 -5.76 -0.45
CA GLU A 240 -21.74 -6.92 -0.18
C GLU A 240 -22.80 -7.10 -1.29
N GLY A 241 -23.40 -5.99 -1.75
CA GLY A 241 -24.35 -6.01 -2.87
C GLY A 241 -23.73 -6.60 -4.14
N GLN A 242 -22.47 -6.27 -4.44
CA GLN A 242 -21.76 -6.76 -5.62
C GLN A 242 -21.48 -8.27 -5.61
N LEU A 243 -21.40 -8.90 -4.43
CA LEU A 243 -21.23 -10.36 -4.32
C LEU A 243 -22.46 -11.15 -4.78
N HIS A 244 -23.63 -10.51 -4.82
CA HIS A 244 -24.90 -11.14 -5.18
C HIS A 244 -25.32 -10.94 -6.64
N GLU A 245 -24.59 -10.10 -7.38
CA GLU A 245 -24.88 -9.76 -8.79
C GLU A 245 -24.11 -10.62 -9.81
N ASN A 246 -23.26 -11.56 -9.37
CA ASN A 246 -22.44 -12.44 -10.22
C ASN A 246 -22.97 -13.87 -10.29
#